data_00d4a997aae4e4bde41ef861f971886e
#
_entry.id   00d4a997aae4e4bde41ef861f971886e
#
_cell.length_a   1.000
_cell.length_b   1.000
_cell.length_c   1.000
_cell.angle_alpha   90.00
_cell.angle_beta   90.00
_cell.angle_gamma   90.00
#
_symmetry.space_group_name_H-M   'P 1'
#
loop_
_entity.id
_entity.type
_entity.pdbx_description
1 polymer ?
#
loop_
_entity_poly.entity_id
_entity_poly.type
_entity_poly.pdbx_seq_one_letter_code
_entity_poly.pdbx_strand_id
1 'polypeptide(L)'
;CTGREPFHYAMMYFANMQDRGLTILPTHRLVRGFRPIPFQKLDESLQRYFYLEPYAKSREGQRWFLRALKSGAKKRHLIGASFKGDPRYLILRLKNKRTMQRLVKEMSPTLRELDVSTLHLLILGHILDLSPEEQLQGDVVRYSEDKVSVCKRS
;
A
#
# COMPACT_ATOMS: atom_id res chain seq x y z
N CYS A 1 -16.38 -22.52 -32.45
CA CYS A 1 -16.81 -21.87 -31.18
C CYS A 1 -18.13 -21.18 -31.43
N THR A 2 -19.20 -21.60 -30.73
CA THR A 2 -20.58 -21.06 -30.88
C THR A 2 -20.80 -19.75 -30.10
N GLY A 3 -19.80 -19.27 -29.34
CA GLY A 3 -19.87 -18.09 -28.48
C GLY A 3 -20.74 -18.24 -27.22
N ARG A 4 -21.14 -19.48 -26.89
CA ARG A 4 -21.97 -19.81 -25.72
C ARG A 4 -21.30 -20.74 -24.74
N GLU A 5 -20.01 -20.98 -24.88
CA GLU A 5 -19.23 -21.80 -23.93
C GLU A 5 -19.08 -21.07 -22.60
N PRO A 6 -19.05 -21.78 -21.46
CA PRO A 6 -18.97 -21.19 -20.11
C PRO A 6 -17.82 -20.22 -19.90
N PHE A 7 -16.71 -20.38 -20.61
CA PHE A 7 -15.54 -19.48 -20.52
C PHE A 7 -15.73 -18.14 -21.25
N HIS A 8 -16.82 -17.96 -22.00
CA HIS A 8 -17.19 -16.66 -22.57
C HIS A 8 -18.00 -15.78 -21.60
N TYR A 9 -18.38 -16.29 -20.45
CA TYR A 9 -19.16 -15.57 -19.46
C TYR A 9 -18.31 -15.28 -18.22
N ALA A 10 -18.38 -14.05 -17.73
CA ALA A 10 -17.82 -13.67 -16.45
C ALA A 10 -18.96 -13.29 -15.51
N MET A 11 -18.95 -13.87 -14.30
CA MET A 11 -19.88 -13.44 -13.26
C MET A 11 -19.39 -12.13 -12.66
N MET A 12 -20.26 -11.11 -12.71
CA MET A 12 -19.97 -9.79 -12.15
C MET A 12 -21.00 -9.45 -11.08
N TYR A 13 -20.55 -8.86 -10.00
CA TYR A 13 -21.39 -8.25 -8.98
C TYR A 13 -21.20 -6.75 -9.00
N PHE A 14 -22.27 -6.00 -9.21
CA PHE A 14 -22.26 -4.55 -9.20
C PHE A 14 -22.83 -4.07 -7.86
N ALA A 15 -22.05 -3.26 -7.14
CA ALA A 15 -22.48 -2.61 -5.92
C ALA A 15 -22.42 -1.08 -6.10
N ASN A 16 -23.42 -0.38 -5.59
CA ASN A 16 -23.40 1.07 -5.57
C ASN A 16 -22.38 1.54 -4.53
N MET A 17 -21.30 2.20 -4.98
CA MET A 17 -20.25 2.73 -4.11
C MET A 17 -20.74 3.81 -3.14
N GLN A 18 -21.92 4.38 -3.38
CA GLN A 18 -22.54 5.39 -2.51
C GLN A 18 -23.55 4.77 -1.51
N ASP A 19 -23.76 3.46 -1.56
CA ASP A 19 -24.66 2.77 -0.66
C ASP A 19 -24.09 2.84 0.78
N ARG A 20 -24.91 3.29 1.71
CA ARG A 20 -24.54 3.39 3.15
C ARG A 20 -24.30 2.02 3.79
N GLY A 21 -24.82 0.94 3.22
CA GLY A 21 -24.58 -0.43 3.65
C GLY A 21 -23.26 -1.00 3.14
N LEU A 22 -22.58 -0.35 2.18
CA LEU A 22 -21.31 -0.80 1.65
C LEU A 22 -20.16 -0.38 2.58
N THR A 23 -19.52 -1.35 3.19
CA THR A 23 -18.30 -1.12 3.98
C THR A 23 -17.09 -1.56 3.18
N ILE A 24 -16.23 -0.61 2.80
CA ILE A 24 -14.95 -0.92 2.17
C ILE A 24 -13.93 -1.16 3.27
N LEU A 25 -13.50 -2.41 3.42
CA LEU A 25 -12.47 -2.77 4.39
C LEU A 25 -11.08 -2.39 3.85
N PRO A 26 -10.24 -1.72 4.65
CA PRO A 26 -8.88 -1.44 4.26
C PRO A 26 -8.09 -2.76 4.20
N THR A 27 -7.43 -3.03 3.09
CA THR A 27 -6.53 -4.17 2.96
C THR A 27 -5.09 -3.76 3.23
N HIS A 28 -4.43 -4.49 4.14
CA HIS A 28 -3.02 -4.33 4.45
C HIS A 28 -2.18 -5.32 3.65
N ARG A 29 -0.95 -4.95 3.31
CA ARG A 29 -0.01 -5.80 2.57
C ARG A 29 1.13 -6.20 3.48
N LEU A 30 1.35 -7.50 3.60
CA LEU A 30 2.54 -8.06 4.22
C LEU A 30 3.46 -8.52 3.08
N VAL A 31 4.58 -7.83 2.92
CA VAL A 31 5.54 -8.09 1.84
C VAL A 31 6.69 -8.94 2.39
N ARG A 32 7.02 -10.04 1.70
CA ARG A 32 8.08 -10.97 2.06
C ARG A 32 8.88 -11.34 0.81
N GLY A 33 10.04 -11.94 1.02
CA GLY A 33 10.82 -12.53 -0.08
C GLY A 33 11.43 -11.56 -1.07
N PHE A 34 11.31 -10.24 -0.84
CA PHE A 34 12.02 -9.27 -1.66
C PHE A 34 13.53 -9.28 -1.33
N ARG A 35 14.34 -8.84 -2.29
CA ARG A 35 15.80 -8.78 -2.12
C ARG A 35 16.12 -7.96 -0.88
N PRO A 36 17.03 -8.45 0.01
CA PRO A 36 17.43 -7.71 1.19
C PRO A 36 17.98 -6.34 0.80
N ILE A 37 17.28 -5.29 1.18
CA ILE A 37 17.72 -3.91 1.00
C ILE A 37 18.29 -3.46 2.35
N PRO A 38 19.55 -3.00 2.41
CA PRO A 38 20.10 -2.40 3.62
C PRO A 38 19.17 -1.29 4.10
N PHE A 39 18.86 -1.31 5.40
CA PHE A 39 17.85 -0.40 5.98
C PHE A 39 18.12 1.07 5.67
N GLN A 40 19.41 1.47 5.71
CA GLN A 40 19.82 2.83 5.38
C GLN A 40 19.46 3.22 3.94
N LYS A 41 19.68 2.32 2.97
CA LYS A 41 19.30 2.55 1.57
C LYS A 41 17.80 2.63 1.38
N LEU A 42 17.05 1.83 2.12
CA LEU A 42 15.59 1.87 2.10
C LEU A 42 15.08 3.21 2.66
N ASP A 43 15.62 3.65 3.79
CA ASP A 43 15.26 4.93 4.41
C ASP A 43 15.57 6.11 3.48
N GLU A 44 16.74 6.15 2.87
CA GLU A 44 17.13 7.15 1.87
C GLU A 44 16.20 7.14 0.64
N SER A 45 15.84 5.97 0.13
CA SER A 45 14.93 5.83 -1.00
C SER A 45 13.52 6.29 -0.66
N LEU A 46 13.03 5.98 0.53
CA LEU A 46 11.75 6.46 1.03
C LEU A 46 11.78 7.98 1.23
N GLN A 47 12.83 8.52 1.84
CA GLN A 47 12.99 9.96 2.07
C GLN A 47 13.05 10.76 0.77
N ARG A 48 13.50 10.20 -0.33
CA ARG A 48 13.49 10.86 -1.65
C ARG A 48 12.08 11.25 -2.10
N TYR A 49 11.09 10.40 -1.81
CA TYR A 49 9.73 10.57 -2.31
C TYR A 49 8.72 10.94 -1.22
N PHE A 50 9.00 10.62 0.05
CA PHE A 50 8.07 10.79 1.16
C PHE A 50 8.67 11.66 2.28
N TYR A 51 7.80 12.36 2.98
CA TYR A 51 8.08 12.79 4.34
C TYR A 51 7.82 11.60 5.26
N LEU A 52 8.77 11.29 6.13
CA LEU A 52 8.68 10.18 7.08
C LEU A 52 8.34 10.71 8.46
N GLU A 53 7.30 10.18 9.07
CA GLU A 53 6.90 10.49 10.44
C GLU A 53 7.03 9.22 11.28
N PRO A 54 8.05 9.13 12.17
CA PRO A 54 8.34 7.94 12.93
C PRO A 54 7.52 7.88 14.22
N TYR A 55 7.11 6.66 14.60
CA TYR A 55 6.47 6.31 15.87
C TYR A 55 7.18 5.10 16.45
N ALA A 56 7.46 5.10 17.76
CA ALA A 56 8.13 3.97 18.42
C ALA A 56 7.30 2.68 18.32
N LYS A 57 7.96 1.52 18.12
CA LYS A 57 7.33 0.19 18.19
C LYS A 57 7.06 -0.21 19.66
N SER A 58 6.31 0.62 20.36
CA SER A 58 5.76 0.38 21.69
C SER A 58 4.24 0.29 21.61
N ARG A 59 3.60 -0.20 22.67
CA ARG A 59 2.13 -0.24 22.75
C ARG A 59 1.50 1.15 22.61
N GLU A 60 2.12 2.15 23.17
CA GLU A 60 1.69 3.54 23.10
C GLU A 60 1.94 4.14 21.71
N GLY A 61 3.14 3.97 21.16
CA GLY A 61 3.49 4.44 19.83
C GLY A 61 2.60 3.81 18.73
N GLN A 62 2.23 2.53 18.85
CA GLN A 62 1.27 1.89 17.97
C GLN A 62 -0.11 2.58 18.03
N ARG A 63 -0.60 2.95 19.21
CA ARG A 63 -1.87 3.67 19.36
C ARG A 63 -1.84 5.04 18.68
N TRP A 64 -0.75 5.79 18.87
CA TRP A 64 -0.55 7.08 18.22
C TRP A 64 -0.44 6.96 16.70
N PHE A 65 0.34 6.00 16.21
CA PHE A 65 0.48 5.68 14.79
C PHE A 65 -0.88 5.39 14.13
N LEU A 66 -1.67 4.50 14.71
CA LEU A 66 -2.99 4.14 14.17
C LEU A 66 -3.98 5.32 14.23
N ARG A 67 -3.91 6.14 15.29
CA ARG A 67 -4.72 7.36 15.41
C ARG A 67 -4.35 8.39 14.36
N ALA A 68 -3.06 8.61 14.13
CA ALA A 68 -2.57 9.54 13.12
C ALA A 68 -2.96 9.11 11.70
N LEU A 69 -2.84 7.82 11.37
CA LEU A 69 -3.33 7.27 10.09
C LEU A 69 -4.82 7.52 9.92
N LYS A 70 -5.64 7.25 10.94
CA LYS A 70 -7.10 7.44 10.86
C LYS A 70 -7.49 8.90 10.70
N SER A 71 -6.84 9.81 11.42
CA SER A 71 -7.13 11.26 11.35
C SER A 71 -6.64 11.91 10.06
N GLY A 72 -5.54 11.44 9.51
CA GLY A 72 -4.91 11.98 8.30
C GLY A 72 -5.49 11.43 6.99
N ALA A 73 -6.09 10.25 7.01
CA ALA A 73 -6.59 9.56 5.82
C ALA A 73 -7.63 10.35 5.00
N LYS A 74 -8.39 11.23 5.64
CA LYS A 74 -9.41 12.05 4.95
C LYS A 74 -8.83 13.26 4.20
N LYS A 75 -7.61 13.68 4.50
CA LYS A 75 -7.05 14.95 3.99
C LYS A 75 -5.77 14.79 3.17
N ARG A 76 -5.08 13.64 3.27
CA ARG A 76 -3.77 13.43 2.66
C ARG A 76 -3.57 11.95 2.36
N HIS A 77 -2.85 11.67 1.27
CA HIS A 77 -2.40 10.31 0.95
C HIS A 77 -1.35 9.88 1.98
N LEU A 78 -1.75 9.04 2.92
CA LEU A 78 -0.89 8.52 3.98
C LEU A 78 -0.80 7.00 3.87
N ILE A 79 0.41 6.48 3.88
CA ILE A 79 0.68 5.05 3.91
C ILE A 79 1.42 4.75 5.21
N GLY A 80 0.89 3.84 6.01
CA GLY A 80 1.57 3.32 7.18
C GLY A 80 2.48 2.15 6.78
N ALA A 81 3.72 2.17 7.25
CA ALA A 81 4.71 1.12 7.00
C ALA A 81 5.37 0.67 8.31
N SER A 82 5.74 -0.60 8.35
CA SER A 82 6.55 -1.20 9.41
C SER A 82 7.52 -2.19 8.78
N PHE A 83 8.78 -2.11 9.15
CA PHE A 83 9.84 -2.97 8.60
C PHE A 83 10.38 -3.87 9.69
N LYS A 84 10.68 -5.13 9.34
CA LYS A 84 11.32 -6.07 10.26
C LYS A 84 12.71 -5.55 10.63
N GLY A 85 13.01 -5.51 11.93
CA GLY A 85 14.30 -4.98 12.44
C GLY A 85 14.33 -3.47 12.66
N ASP A 86 13.35 -2.70 12.19
CA ASP A 86 13.23 -1.28 12.54
C ASP A 86 12.42 -1.13 13.85
N PRO A 87 12.89 -0.38 14.84
CA PRO A 87 12.15 -0.11 16.07
C PRO A 87 11.01 0.90 15.89
N ARG A 88 10.71 1.33 14.66
CA ARG A 88 9.72 2.38 14.37
C ARG A 88 8.58 1.86 13.49
N TYR A 89 7.40 2.41 13.69
CA TYR A 89 6.37 2.53 12.67
C TYR A 89 6.59 3.82 11.91
N LEU A 90 6.34 3.84 10.61
CA LEU A 90 6.53 5.01 9.76
C LEU A 90 5.21 5.39 9.09
N ILE A 91 4.84 6.66 9.15
CA ILE A 91 3.84 7.24 8.26
C ILE A 91 4.56 7.89 7.09
N LEU A 92 4.25 7.43 5.90
CA LEU A 92 4.78 7.92 4.64
C LEU A 92 3.78 8.91 4.04
N ARG A 93 4.20 10.14 3.83
CA ARG A 93 3.42 11.19 3.17
C ARG A 93 4.11 11.61 1.89
N LEU A 94 3.47 11.39 0.75
CA LEU A 94 4.04 11.72 -0.55
C LEU A 94 4.39 13.21 -0.64
N LYS A 95 5.63 13.53 -1.00
CA LYS A 95 6.13 14.91 -1.10
C LYS A 95 5.53 15.65 -2.29
N ASN A 96 5.42 14.98 -3.43
CA ASN A 96 4.97 15.60 -4.66
C ASN A 96 4.13 14.64 -5.51
N LYS A 97 2.88 15.03 -5.77
CA LYS A 97 1.97 14.27 -6.64
C LYS A 97 2.51 14.11 -8.08
N ARG A 98 3.34 15.03 -8.57
CA ARG A 98 3.97 14.94 -9.90
C ARG A 98 4.91 13.74 -10.02
N THR A 99 5.40 13.17 -8.91
CA THR A 99 6.17 11.92 -8.91
C THR A 99 5.40 10.80 -9.58
N MET A 100 4.13 10.61 -9.22
CA MET A 100 3.27 9.60 -9.82
C MET A 100 3.01 9.87 -11.31
N GLN A 101 2.87 11.14 -11.70
CA GLN A 101 2.68 11.52 -13.11
C GLN A 101 3.89 11.15 -13.98
N ARG A 102 5.11 11.21 -13.42
CA ARG A 102 6.34 10.84 -14.15
C ARG A 102 6.53 9.34 -14.25
N LEU A 103 6.18 8.59 -13.17
CA LEU A 103 6.36 7.14 -13.12
C LEU A 103 5.35 6.38 -13.99
N VAL A 104 4.13 6.91 -14.12
CA VAL A 104 3.02 6.19 -14.77
C VAL A 104 2.29 7.11 -15.74
N LYS A 105 2.92 7.39 -16.87
CA LYS A 105 2.39 8.32 -17.89
C LYS A 105 1.09 7.82 -18.52
N GLU A 106 0.93 6.52 -18.69
CA GLU A 106 -0.19 5.88 -19.38
C GLU A 106 -1.44 5.64 -18.51
N MET A 107 -1.30 5.80 -17.20
CA MET A 107 -2.42 5.60 -16.27
C MET A 107 -3.34 6.82 -16.22
N SER A 108 -4.65 6.62 -16.08
CA SER A 108 -5.61 7.71 -15.94
C SER A 108 -5.30 8.59 -14.71
N PRO A 109 -5.59 9.90 -14.75
CA PRO A 109 -5.35 10.81 -13.63
C PRO A 109 -5.98 10.34 -12.31
N THR A 110 -7.21 9.84 -12.37
CA THR A 110 -7.96 9.34 -11.21
C THR A 110 -7.26 8.16 -10.54
N LEU A 111 -6.76 7.20 -11.32
CA LEU A 111 -6.04 6.04 -10.78
C LEU A 111 -4.68 6.41 -10.18
N ARG A 112 -3.99 7.42 -10.74
CA ARG A 112 -2.71 7.91 -10.18
C ARG A 112 -2.85 8.53 -8.80
N GLU A 113 -4.03 9.07 -8.47
CA GLU A 113 -4.30 9.69 -7.18
C GLU A 113 -4.67 8.70 -6.07
N LEU A 114 -4.84 7.42 -6.39
CA LEU A 114 -5.16 6.41 -5.39
C LEU A 114 -3.92 6.05 -4.54
N ASP A 115 -4.12 5.89 -3.23
CA ASP A 115 -3.07 5.42 -2.31
C ASP A 115 -2.57 4.03 -2.69
N VAL A 116 -3.45 3.19 -3.22
CA VAL A 116 -3.12 1.86 -3.74
C VAL A 116 -2.14 1.95 -4.90
N SER A 117 -2.32 2.88 -5.83
CA SER A 117 -1.40 3.10 -6.95
C SER A 117 -0.03 3.58 -6.46
N THR A 118 -0.01 4.51 -5.49
CA THR A 118 1.25 4.94 -4.86
C THR A 118 1.95 3.78 -4.16
N LEU A 119 1.23 2.93 -3.46
CA LEU A 119 1.80 1.75 -2.79
C LEU A 119 2.39 0.76 -3.80
N HIS A 120 1.61 0.34 -4.81
CA HIS A 120 2.04 -0.70 -5.74
C HIS A 120 3.11 -0.23 -6.71
N LEU A 121 3.00 0.97 -7.26
CA LEU A 121 3.90 1.43 -8.31
C LEU A 121 5.15 2.10 -7.76
N LEU A 122 5.02 2.95 -6.74
CA LEU A 122 6.16 3.67 -6.20
C LEU A 122 6.87 2.87 -5.10
N ILE A 123 6.15 2.33 -4.11
CA ILE A 123 6.80 1.63 -3.00
C ILE A 123 7.20 0.22 -3.42
N LEU A 124 6.25 -0.63 -3.83
CA LEU A 124 6.55 -2.02 -4.15
C LEU A 124 7.35 -2.14 -5.45
N GLY A 125 6.94 -1.47 -6.52
CA GLY A 125 7.60 -1.55 -7.82
C GLY A 125 8.93 -0.80 -7.86
N HIS A 126 8.93 0.51 -7.55
CA HIS A 126 10.13 1.34 -7.78
C HIS A 126 11.14 1.32 -6.63
N ILE A 127 10.69 1.29 -5.36
CA ILE A 127 11.59 1.33 -4.19
C ILE A 127 12.04 -0.08 -3.79
N LEU A 128 11.12 -1.05 -3.75
CA LEU A 128 11.42 -2.44 -3.40
C LEU A 128 11.79 -3.32 -4.60
N ASP A 129 11.72 -2.77 -5.82
CA ASP A 129 12.08 -3.44 -7.09
C ASP A 129 11.30 -4.76 -7.32
N LEU A 130 10.01 -4.77 -6.94
CA LEU A 130 9.12 -5.90 -7.18
C LEU A 130 8.42 -5.74 -8.52
N SER A 131 8.56 -6.73 -9.41
CA SER A 131 7.84 -6.75 -10.68
C SER A 131 6.32 -6.89 -10.47
N PRO A 132 5.49 -6.51 -11.45
CA PRO A 132 4.04 -6.73 -11.37
C PRO A 132 3.66 -8.19 -11.13
N GLU A 133 4.40 -9.14 -11.72
CA GLU A 133 4.21 -10.58 -11.57
C GLU A 133 4.50 -11.01 -10.13
N GLU A 134 5.60 -10.56 -9.54
CA GLU A 134 5.97 -10.83 -8.15
C GLU A 134 4.93 -10.26 -7.17
N GLN A 135 4.36 -9.09 -7.47
CA GLN A 135 3.30 -8.49 -6.66
C GLN A 135 1.98 -9.28 -6.67
N LEU A 136 1.74 -10.07 -7.71
CA LEU A 136 0.58 -10.98 -7.81
C LEU A 136 0.80 -12.32 -7.09
N GLN A 137 2.03 -12.67 -6.78
CA GLN A 137 2.35 -13.91 -6.06
C GLN A 137 1.99 -13.78 -4.58
N GLY A 138 1.08 -14.61 -4.09
CA GLY A 138 0.61 -14.60 -2.70
C GLY A 138 1.69 -14.91 -1.66
N ASP A 139 2.83 -15.48 -2.08
CA ASP A 139 3.99 -15.69 -1.22
C ASP A 139 4.83 -14.44 -1.00
N VAL A 140 4.84 -13.53 -1.99
CA VAL A 140 5.57 -12.25 -1.92
C VAL A 140 4.71 -11.16 -1.29
N VAL A 141 3.47 -11.02 -1.75
CA VAL A 141 2.53 -10.00 -1.22
C VAL A 141 1.28 -10.69 -0.70
N ARG A 142 1.14 -10.77 0.62
CA ARG A 142 -0.07 -11.30 1.27
C ARG A 142 -0.97 -10.16 1.71
N TYR A 143 -2.25 -10.29 1.41
CA TYR A 143 -3.28 -9.36 1.84
C TYR A 143 -3.84 -9.75 3.21
N SER A 144 -4.12 -8.77 4.07
CA SER A 144 -4.75 -8.97 5.39
C SER A 144 -5.69 -7.81 5.69
N GLU A 145 -6.82 -8.14 6.31
CA GLU A 145 -7.79 -7.14 6.78
C GLU A 145 -7.48 -6.68 8.22
N ASP A 146 -6.70 -7.46 8.97
CA ASP A 146 -6.38 -7.16 10.36
C ASP A 146 -5.11 -6.32 10.51
N LYS A 147 -5.30 -5.06 10.89
CA LYS A 147 -4.24 -4.07 11.16
C LYS A 147 -3.27 -4.53 12.25
N VAL A 148 -3.80 -5.18 13.30
CA VAL A 148 -3.01 -5.52 14.49
C VAL A 148 -2.11 -6.71 14.20
N SER A 149 -2.59 -7.70 13.44
CA SER A 149 -1.78 -8.86 13.06
C SER A 149 -0.63 -8.48 12.15
N VAL A 150 -0.82 -7.52 11.25
CA VAL A 150 0.25 -7.00 10.37
C VAL A 150 1.32 -6.27 11.17
N CYS A 151 0.93 -5.43 12.12
CA CYS A 151 1.88 -4.74 13.00
C CYS A 151 2.68 -5.67 13.93
N LYS A 152 2.12 -6.84 14.31
CA LYS A 152 2.82 -7.82 15.17
C LYS A 152 3.76 -8.73 14.40
N ARG A 153 3.57 -8.89 13.10
CA ARG A 153 4.38 -9.78 12.25
C ARG A 153 5.54 -9.07 11.54
N SER A 154 5.61 -7.77 11.64
CA SER A 154 6.70 -6.92 11.14
C SER A 154 7.69 -6.62 12.28
#